data_65501e1d9f60d48bc4048bcdbcd993fe
#
_entry.id   65501e1d9f60d48bc4048bcdbcd993fe
#
_cell.length_a   1.000
_cell.length_b   1.000
_cell.length_c   1.000
_cell.angle_alpha   90.00
_cell.angle_beta   90.00
_cell.angle_gamma   90.00
#
_symmetry.space_group_name_H-M   'P 1'
#
loop_
_entity.id
_entity.type
_entity.pdbx_description
1 polymer ?
#
loop_
_entity_poly.entity_id
_entity_poly.type
_entity_poly.pdbx_seq_one_letter_code
_entity_poly.pdbx_strand_id
1 'polypeptide(L)'
;ANRRMLHENPEPSGAEVKTAAFVAQEMKKLGMDPVWIKEPVAAYYVLDTGRPGKTVALRADIDALSMPEDENNLKGKKACVSKVPGVCHACGHDGHTSMLLAAAKALVAHKDALCGKVMFIFESSEEMIATASFPAIVEMLKEKQPDVIWGMHLYAMMKTGTVSVQSGPRMSGAGSFEIKIVGRGGHGSRPDQSINPVLTAEIACKLNSIVPLQIAPDEAGVVTVSCLQGGETWNIIPDTCTIIGGIRYFSVENFEKIISRIRIITDALCVANDCTAEYVTMPKLMYPVINNPAVSKIAAAAVEKVLPGGVVEEPAWMASES
;
A
#
# COMPACT_ATOMS: atom_id res chain seq x y z
N ALA A 1 2.01 24.83 7.88
CA ALA A 1 0.64 25.27 7.58
C ALA A 1 -0.07 24.21 6.74
N ASN A 2 0.41 23.84 5.55
CA ASN A 2 -0.25 22.94 4.59
C ASN A 2 -0.60 21.57 5.19
N ARG A 3 0.35 20.90 5.85
CA ARG A 3 0.13 19.60 6.49
C ARG A 3 -1.06 19.62 7.46
N ARG A 4 -1.17 20.63 8.34
CA ARG A 4 -2.28 20.71 9.29
C ARG A 4 -3.62 20.98 8.60
N MET A 5 -3.63 21.81 7.56
CA MET A 5 -4.83 22.09 6.78
C MET A 5 -5.34 20.81 6.08
N LEU A 6 -4.45 20.03 5.46
CA LEU A 6 -4.79 18.74 4.86
C LEU A 6 -5.29 17.75 5.92
N HIS A 7 -4.61 17.66 7.05
CA HIS A 7 -4.97 16.76 8.15
C HIS A 7 -6.35 17.06 8.74
N GLU A 8 -6.71 18.35 8.85
CA GLU A 8 -8.03 18.77 9.34
C GLU A 8 -9.17 18.54 8.33
N ASN A 9 -8.85 18.39 7.04
CA ASN A 9 -9.81 18.28 5.96
C ASN A 9 -9.50 17.07 5.04
N PRO A 10 -9.37 15.85 5.60
CA PRO A 10 -9.01 14.68 4.82
C PRO A 10 -10.13 14.26 3.89
N GLU A 11 -9.77 13.72 2.74
CA GLU A 11 -10.69 13.13 1.78
C GLU A 11 -10.31 11.66 1.54
N PRO A 12 -11.27 10.72 1.57
CA PRO A 12 -10.98 9.31 1.38
C PRO A 12 -10.60 9.00 -0.06
N SER A 13 -9.97 7.85 -0.26
CA SER A 13 -9.57 7.31 -1.56
C SER A 13 -10.68 7.42 -2.60
N GLY A 14 -10.37 8.01 -3.75
CA GLY A 14 -11.28 8.25 -4.88
C GLY A 14 -12.15 9.50 -4.76
N ALA A 15 -12.06 10.25 -3.65
CA ALA A 15 -12.84 11.46 -3.41
C ALA A 15 -11.98 12.71 -3.12
N GLU A 16 -10.68 12.69 -3.46
CA GLU A 16 -9.65 13.69 -3.12
C GLU A 16 -9.75 14.98 -3.94
N VAL A 17 -10.97 15.41 -4.26
CA VAL A 17 -11.23 16.55 -5.18
C VAL A 17 -10.70 17.86 -4.62
N LYS A 18 -10.95 18.16 -3.36
CA LYS A 18 -10.49 19.41 -2.71
C LYS A 18 -8.98 19.38 -2.45
N THR A 19 -8.46 18.22 -2.09
CA THR A 19 -7.02 17.99 -1.89
C THR A 19 -6.27 18.21 -3.20
N ALA A 20 -6.72 17.62 -4.30
CA ALA A 20 -6.14 17.80 -5.62
C ALA A 20 -6.27 19.26 -6.12
N ALA A 21 -7.42 19.91 -5.89
CA ALA A 21 -7.60 21.33 -6.20
C ALA A 21 -6.66 22.23 -5.41
N PHE A 22 -6.43 21.94 -4.12
CA PHE A 22 -5.46 22.65 -3.29
C PHE A 22 -4.03 22.48 -3.84
N VAL A 23 -3.64 21.23 -4.17
CA VAL A 23 -2.35 20.96 -4.80
C VAL A 23 -2.20 21.74 -6.11
N ALA A 24 -3.21 21.71 -6.99
CA ALA A 24 -3.20 22.43 -8.25
C ALA A 24 -3.05 23.96 -8.04
N GLN A 25 -3.70 24.52 -7.03
CA GLN A 25 -3.56 25.92 -6.68
C GLN A 25 -2.13 26.27 -6.21
N GLU A 26 -1.53 25.45 -5.35
CA GLU A 26 -0.16 25.67 -4.88
C GLU A 26 0.87 25.51 -6.01
N MET A 27 0.72 24.51 -6.88
CA MET A 27 1.60 24.30 -8.03
C MET A 27 1.46 25.42 -9.08
N LYS A 28 0.25 25.96 -9.28
CA LYS A 28 0.01 27.10 -10.17
C LYS A 28 0.72 28.38 -9.69
N LYS A 29 0.82 28.60 -8.36
CA LYS A 29 1.62 29.71 -7.79
C LYS A 29 3.11 29.58 -8.14
N LEU A 30 3.57 28.38 -8.45
CA LEU A 30 4.93 28.07 -8.87
C LEU A 30 5.10 28.07 -10.41
N GLY A 31 4.05 28.45 -11.15
CA GLY A 31 4.07 28.53 -12.61
C GLY A 31 3.89 27.19 -13.32
N MET A 32 3.31 26.19 -12.66
CA MET A 32 3.07 24.87 -13.23
C MET A 32 1.58 24.56 -13.26
N ASP A 33 1.07 24.17 -14.43
CA ASP A 33 -0.30 23.69 -14.60
C ASP A 33 -0.37 22.16 -14.48
N PRO A 34 -1.51 21.61 -14.04
CA PRO A 34 -1.68 20.17 -13.91
C PRO A 34 -1.74 19.49 -15.28
N VAL A 35 -1.07 18.35 -15.39
CA VAL A 35 -1.33 17.36 -16.42
C VAL A 35 -2.09 16.23 -15.73
N TRP A 36 -3.41 16.16 -16.00
CA TRP A 36 -4.27 15.21 -15.32
C TRP A 36 -3.97 13.77 -15.76
N ILE A 37 -3.77 12.90 -14.79
CA ILE A 37 -3.67 11.44 -14.95
C ILE A 37 -5.05 10.82 -14.78
N LYS A 38 -5.78 11.29 -13.75
CA LYS A 38 -7.17 10.96 -13.45
C LYS A 38 -7.87 12.21 -12.93
N GLU A 39 -8.55 12.93 -13.82
CA GLU A 39 -9.25 14.16 -13.44
C GLU A 39 -10.48 13.84 -12.57
N PRO A 40 -10.74 14.61 -11.50
CA PRO A 40 -9.96 15.76 -11.00
C PRO A 40 -9.04 15.40 -9.80
N VAL A 41 -8.66 14.14 -9.60
CA VAL A 41 -8.06 13.67 -8.34
C VAL A 41 -6.57 13.33 -8.42
N ALA A 42 -6.01 13.05 -9.60
CA ALA A 42 -4.60 12.74 -9.75
C ALA A 42 -3.96 13.50 -10.92
N ALA A 43 -2.81 14.12 -10.67
CA ALA A 43 -2.09 14.89 -11.68
C ALA A 43 -0.57 14.84 -11.45
N TYR A 44 0.17 15.11 -12.52
CA TYR A 44 1.58 15.45 -12.38
C TYR A 44 1.86 16.85 -12.93
N TYR A 45 3.00 17.42 -12.52
CA TYR A 45 3.48 18.74 -12.87
C TYR A 45 4.93 18.64 -13.31
N VAL A 46 5.36 19.51 -14.23
CA VAL A 46 6.73 19.46 -14.76
C VAL A 46 7.43 20.78 -14.56
N LEU A 47 8.54 20.75 -13.84
CA LEU A 47 9.54 21.79 -13.84
C LEU A 47 10.57 21.48 -14.94
N ASP A 48 10.49 22.17 -16.06
CA ASP A 48 11.49 22.08 -17.14
C ASP A 48 12.49 23.22 -17.01
N THR A 49 13.76 22.87 -16.84
CA THR A 49 14.83 23.90 -16.72
C THR A 49 15.22 24.52 -18.06
N GLY A 50 14.81 23.92 -19.18
CA GLY A 50 15.25 24.29 -20.52
C GLY A 50 16.69 23.88 -20.82
N ARG A 51 17.40 23.24 -19.92
CA ARG A 51 18.78 22.77 -20.07
C ARG A 51 18.80 21.24 -20.18
N PRO A 52 19.70 20.67 -21.04
CA PRO A 52 19.86 19.22 -21.12
C PRO A 52 20.18 18.59 -19.76
N GLY A 53 19.60 17.43 -19.47
CA GLY A 53 19.82 16.70 -18.23
C GLY A 53 18.83 15.58 -18.05
N LYS A 54 18.88 14.94 -16.89
CA LYS A 54 18.00 13.83 -16.52
C LYS A 54 16.60 14.31 -16.16
N THR A 55 15.63 13.40 -16.27
CA THR A 55 14.28 13.56 -15.74
C THR A 55 14.14 12.80 -14.42
N VAL A 56 13.83 13.51 -13.36
CA VAL A 56 13.58 12.92 -12.03
C VAL A 56 12.10 13.07 -11.70
N ALA A 57 11.45 11.96 -11.32
CA ALA A 57 10.09 11.99 -10.81
C ALA A 57 10.09 11.93 -9.28
N LEU A 58 9.28 12.77 -8.65
CA LEU A 58 9.02 12.80 -7.22
C LEU A 58 7.54 12.51 -6.99
N ARG A 59 7.21 11.57 -6.12
CA ARG A 59 5.83 11.09 -5.88
C ARG A 59 5.40 11.35 -4.44
N ALA A 60 4.15 11.72 -4.28
CA ALA A 60 3.39 11.67 -3.03
C ALA A 60 1.95 11.25 -3.31
N ASP A 61 1.41 10.41 -2.42
CA ASP A 61 0.00 10.11 -2.30
C ASP A 61 -0.75 11.25 -1.60
N ILE A 62 -2.08 11.34 -1.81
CA ILE A 62 -2.89 12.45 -1.32
C ILE A 62 -4.18 12.03 -0.60
N ASP A 63 -4.54 10.77 -0.61
CA ASP A 63 -5.77 10.25 -0.02
C ASP A 63 -5.67 10.03 1.50
N ALA A 64 -6.82 9.80 2.13
CA ALA A 64 -6.96 9.51 3.53
C ALA A 64 -7.74 8.22 3.76
N LEU A 65 -7.60 7.63 4.93
CA LEU A 65 -8.28 6.42 5.35
C LEU A 65 -9.70 6.69 5.88
N SER A 66 -10.65 5.82 5.51
CA SER A 66 -12.02 5.82 6.04
C SER A 66 -12.06 5.20 7.43
N MET A 67 -11.50 5.91 8.42
CA MET A 67 -11.49 5.49 9.82
C MET A 67 -11.56 6.70 10.76
N PRO A 68 -12.16 6.57 11.96
CA PRO A 68 -12.19 7.64 12.93
C PRO A 68 -10.79 7.93 13.49
N GLU A 69 -10.53 9.18 13.81
CA GLU A 69 -9.30 9.60 14.49
C GLU A 69 -9.56 9.78 15.99
N ASP A 70 -8.65 9.23 16.83
CA ASP A 70 -8.63 9.54 18.26
C ASP A 70 -8.04 10.94 18.48
N GLU A 71 -8.67 11.75 19.32
CA GLU A 71 -8.19 13.10 19.70
C GLU A 71 -6.88 13.06 20.49
N ASN A 72 -6.50 11.91 21.02
CA ASN A 72 -5.31 11.70 21.81
C ASN A 72 -4.32 10.79 21.09
N ASN A 73 -3.06 10.88 21.47
CA ASN A 73 -2.02 9.93 21.16
C ASN A 73 -1.28 9.51 22.45
N LEU A 74 -0.19 8.74 22.33
CA LEU A 74 0.60 8.30 23.50
C LEU A 74 1.17 9.45 24.36
N LYS A 75 1.17 10.68 23.86
CA LYS A 75 1.67 11.88 24.54
C LYS A 75 0.55 12.79 25.04
N GLY A 76 -0.72 12.40 24.90
CA GLY A 76 -1.90 13.18 25.27
C GLY A 76 -2.62 13.80 24.07
N LYS A 77 -3.32 14.91 24.29
CA LYS A 77 -4.17 15.53 23.27
C LYS A 77 -3.37 16.01 22.06
N LYS A 78 -3.83 15.63 20.87
CA LYS A 78 -3.23 16.06 19.60
C LYS A 78 -3.45 17.54 19.35
N ALA A 79 -2.46 18.22 18.79
CA ALA A 79 -2.55 19.63 18.41
C ALA A 79 -3.36 19.86 17.10
N CYS A 80 -3.63 18.80 16.36
CA CYS A 80 -4.36 18.83 15.10
C CYS A 80 -5.03 17.46 14.90
N VAL A 81 -6.32 17.47 14.64
CA VAL A 81 -7.15 16.28 14.36
C VAL A 81 -8.04 16.54 13.17
N SER A 82 -8.51 15.47 12.55
CA SER A 82 -9.48 15.54 11.46
C SER A 82 -10.77 16.24 11.93
N LYS A 83 -11.32 17.09 11.06
CA LYS A 83 -12.64 17.71 11.22
C LYS A 83 -13.72 16.98 10.43
N VAL A 84 -13.35 15.89 9.72
CA VAL A 84 -14.25 15.06 8.91
C VAL A 84 -14.53 13.77 9.68
N PRO A 85 -15.75 13.56 10.18
CA PRO A 85 -16.09 12.34 10.92
C PRO A 85 -15.80 11.08 10.09
N GLY A 86 -15.11 10.12 10.71
CA GLY A 86 -14.82 8.83 10.09
C GLY A 86 -13.77 8.84 8.99
N VAL A 87 -13.01 9.93 8.84
CA VAL A 87 -11.90 10.00 7.85
C VAL A 87 -10.70 10.66 8.51
N CYS A 88 -9.51 10.08 8.34
CA CYS A 88 -8.27 10.71 8.83
C CYS A 88 -7.03 10.29 8.03
N HIS A 89 -5.99 11.12 8.07
CA HIS A 89 -4.67 10.82 7.50
C HIS A 89 -3.83 9.98 8.49
N ALA A 90 -4.26 8.73 8.74
CA ALA A 90 -3.53 7.83 9.63
C ALA A 90 -2.23 7.28 9.00
N CYS A 91 -2.17 7.18 7.68
CA CYS A 91 -0.98 6.75 6.94
C CYS A 91 0.06 7.88 6.72
N GLY A 92 -0.35 9.15 6.89
CA GLY A 92 0.59 10.28 6.82
C GLY A 92 0.66 10.99 5.46
N HIS A 93 -0.26 10.74 4.55
CA HIS A 93 -0.27 11.32 3.19
C HIS A 93 -0.41 12.85 3.18
N ASP A 94 -1.00 13.45 4.21
CA ASP A 94 -0.96 14.89 4.46
C ASP A 94 0.47 15.44 4.60
N GLY A 95 1.35 14.65 5.22
CA GLY A 95 2.77 14.93 5.33
C GLY A 95 3.50 14.72 4.01
N HIS A 96 3.22 13.60 3.29
CA HIS A 96 3.84 13.30 2.00
C HIS A 96 3.52 14.41 0.98
N THR A 97 2.24 14.76 0.82
CA THR A 97 1.79 15.89 -0.01
C THR A 97 2.50 17.19 0.36
N SER A 98 2.58 17.49 1.65
CA SER A 98 3.22 18.75 2.12
C SER A 98 4.73 18.77 1.87
N MET A 99 5.41 17.62 1.98
CA MET A 99 6.84 17.51 1.67
C MET A 99 7.08 17.70 0.18
N LEU A 100 6.26 17.11 -0.69
CA LEU A 100 6.40 17.26 -2.13
C LEU A 100 6.13 18.71 -2.59
N LEU A 101 5.13 19.39 -2.03
CA LEU A 101 4.88 20.81 -2.29
C LEU A 101 6.04 21.69 -1.83
N ALA A 102 6.67 21.38 -0.69
CA ALA A 102 7.83 22.10 -0.20
C ALA A 102 9.05 21.88 -1.10
N ALA A 103 9.26 20.63 -1.56
CA ALA A 103 10.30 20.30 -2.53
C ALA A 103 10.10 21.05 -3.86
N ALA A 104 8.87 21.08 -4.39
CA ALA A 104 8.54 21.82 -5.60
C ALA A 104 8.89 23.31 -5.46
N LYS A 105 8.50 23.93 -4.35
CA LYS A 105 8.82 25.34 -4.06
C LYS A 105 10.33 25.59 -4.01
N ALA A 106 11.08 24.72 -3.35
CA ALA A 106 12.53 24.85 -3.25
C ALA A 106 13.21 24.68 -4.63
N LEU A 107 12.78 23.67 -5.41
CA LEU A 107 13.37 23.38 -6.71
C LEU A 107 13.06 24.48 -7.73
N VAL A 108 11.86 25.06 -7.70
CA VAL A 108 11.51 26.22 -8.54
C VAL A 108 12.36 27.45 -8.17
N ALA A 109 12.55 27.72 -6.87
CA ALA A 109 13.37 28.85 -6.41
C ALA A 109 14.85 28.71 -6.81
N HIS A 110 15.32 27.49 -7.06
CA HIS A 110 16.69 27.19 -7.48
C HIS A 110 16.80 26.67 -8.92
N LYS A 111 15.77 26.91 -9.74
CA LYS A 111 15.69 26.43 -11.12
C LYS A 111 16.96 26.69 -11.93
N ASP A 112 17.58 27.84 -11.73
CA ASP A 112 18.78 28.26 -12.47
C ASP A 112 20.04 27.44 -12.12
N ALA A 113 20.03 26.72 -11.01
CA ALA A 113 21.10 25.80 -10.60
C ALA A 113 20.85 24.35 -11.07
N LEU A 114 19.69 24.05 -11.66
CA LEU A 114 19.29 22.72 -12.06
C LEU A 114 19.45 22.49 -13.57
N CYS A 115 19.60 21.22 -13.99
CA CYS A 115 19.56 20.77 -15.37
C CYS A 115 18.52 19.64 -15.50
N GLY A 116 17.95 19.49 -16.72
CA GLY A 116 16.93 18.46 -16.98
C GLY A 116 15.54 18.87 -16.49
N LYS A 117 14.76 17.89 -16.07
CA LYS A 117 13.35 18.05 -15.67
C LYS A 117 13.05 17.41 -14.33
N VAL A 118 12.11 18.00 -13.59
CA VAL A 118 11.53 17.36 -12.40
C VAL A 118 10.03 17.22 -12.61
N MET A 119 9.53 15.99 -12.45
CA MET A 119 8.11 15.65 -12.45
C MET A 119 7.64 15.53 -11.01
N PHE A 120 6.57 16.22 -10.64
CA PHE A 120 5.93 16.10 -9.32
C PHE A 120 4.61 15.35 -9.51
N ILE A 121 4.52 14.12 -9.00
CA ILE A 121 3.37 13.23 -9.16
C ILE A 121 2.58 13.25 -7.85
N PHE A 122 1.30 13.63 -7.92
CA PHE A 122 0.37 13.55 -6.80
C PHE A 122 -0.65 12.45 -7.11
N GLU A 123 -0.53 11.37 -6.38
CA GLU A 123 -1.28 10.13 -6.56
C GLU A 123 -2.53 10.10 -5.71
N SER A 124 -3.67 9.78 -6.31
CA SER A 124 -4.93 9.54 -5.60
C SER A 124 -5.17 8.05 -5.36
N SER A 125 -5.91 7.75 -4.31
CA SER A 125 -6.41 6.41 -4.00
C SER A 125 -5.30 5.35 -3.87
N GLU A 126 -4.23 5.68 -3.17
CA GLU A 126 -3.18 4.72 -2.85
C GLU A 126 -3.74 3.57 -1.99
N GLU A 127 -4.57 3.88 -1.00
CA GLU A 127 -5.13 2.95 -0.01
C GLU A 127 -6.24 2.03 -0.59
N MET A 128 -6.73 2.29 -1.80
CA MET A 128 -7.82 1.52 -2.41
C MET A 128 -7.54 1.15 -3.87
N ILE A 129 -7.07 -0.06 -4.10
CA ILE A 129 -6.75 -0.61 -5.44
C ILE A 129 -7.90 -0.46 -6.43
N ALA A 130 -9.16 -0.57 -5.99
CA ALA A 130 -10.34 -0.47 -6.85
C ALA A 130 -10.53 0.92 -7.49
N THR A 131 -10.08 1.97 -6.82
CA THR A 131 -10.19 3.36 -7.29
C THR A 131 -8.83 3.97 -7.63
N ALA A 132 -7.75 3.21 -7.51
CA ALA A 132 -6.37 3.67 -7.66
C ALA A 132 -6.11 4.41 -8.97
N SER A 133 -5.32 5.46 -8.89
CA SER A 133 -4.72 6.11 -10.07
C SER A 133 -3.42 5.42 -10.52
N PHE A 134 -2.89 4.51 -9.70
CA PHE A 134 -1.64 3.79 -9.94
C PHE A 134 -1.51 3.17 -11.35
N PRO A 135 -2.51 2.43 -11.92
CA PRO A 135 -2.37 1.90 -13.28
C PRO A 135 -2.14 2.98 -14.33
N ALA A 136 -2.82 4.12 -14.20
CA ALA A 136 -2.65 5.25 -15.13
C ALA A 136 -1.31 5.97 -14.91
N ILE A 137 -0.81 6.03 -13.66
CA ILE A 137 0.55 6.52 -13.35
C ILE A 137 1.60 5.63 -13.99
N VAL A 138 1.45 4.30 -13.91
CA VAL A 138 2.39 3.35 -14.56
C VAL A 138 2.44 3.55 -16.07
N GLU A 139 1.28 3.73 -16.74
CA GLU A 139 1.26 4.01 -18.18
C GLU A 139 1.91 5.36 -18.51
N MET A 140 1.65 6.39 -17.72
CA MET A 140 2.32 7.69 -17.87
C MET A 140 3.84 7.57 -17.67
N LEU A 141 4.30 6.81 -16.69
CA LEU A 141 5.73 6.58 -16.44
C LEU A 141 6.39 5.80 -17.59
N LYS A 142 5.70 4.83 -18.19
CA LYS A 142 6.17 4.13 -19.40
C LYS A 142 6.33 5.07 -20.60
N GLU A 143 5.42 6.04 -20.75
CA GLU A 143 5.49 7.04 -21.81
C GLU A 143 6.59 8.08 -21.54
N LYS A 144 6.66 8.63 -20.33
CA LYS A 144 7.58 9.73 -19.98
C LYS A 144 9.00 9.27 -19.64
N GLN A 145 9.18 8.00 -19.26
CA GLN A 145 10.47 7.35 -18.98
C GLN A 145 11.42 8.21 -18.12
N PRO A 146 11.04 8.61 -16.89
CA PRO A 146 11.98 9.33 -16.04
C PRO A 146 13.19 8.44 -15.70
N ASP A 147 14.37 9.03 -15.57
CA ASP A 147 15.61 8.34 -15.21
C ASP A 147 15.55 7.76 -13.78
N VAL A 148 14.83 8.45 -12.90
CA VAL A 148 14.67 8.09 -11.49
C VAL A 148 13.28 8.48 -11.02
N ILE A 149 12.68 7.64 -10.21
CA ILE A 149 11.50 7.98 -9.39
C ILE A 149 11.88 7.89 -7.91
N TRP A 150 11.38 8.82 -7.11
CA TRP A 150 11.58 8.88 -5.67
C TRP A 150 10.29 9.26 -4.95
N GLY A 151 9.98 8.50 -3.88
CA GLY A 151 8.93 8.81 -2.92
C GLY A 151 9.46 8.66 -1.49
N MET A 152 8.82 9.28 -0.53
CA MET A 152 9.11 9.12 0.90
C MET A 152 7.83 8.80 1.65
N HIS A 153 7.93 7.84 2.58
CA HIS A 153 6.85 7.51 3.48
C HIS A 153 7.17 7.93 4.92
N LEU A 154 6.22 8.54 5.62
CA LEU A 154 6.31 8.81 7.06
C LEU A 154 6.07 7.52 7.83
N TYR A 155 6.88 7.27 8.85
CA TYR A 155 6.73 6.07 9.66
C TYR A 155 6.80 6.39 11.15
N ALA A 156 5.67 6.19 11.84
CA ALA A 156 5.49 6.62 13.22
C ALA A 156 6.39 5.88 14.24
N MET A 157 6.92 4.70 13.87
CA MET A 157 7.79 3.90 14.74
C MET A 157 9.25 4.37 14.71
N MET A 158 9.65 5.17 13.71
CA MET A 158 10.99 5.73 13.62
C MET A 158 11.17 6.94 14.53
N LYS A 159 12.40 7.12 15.01
CA LYS A 159 12.76 8.31 15.77
C LYS A 159 12.65 9.56 14.89
N THR A 160 12.01 10.60 15.40
CA THR A 160 11.94 11.90 14.70
C THR A 160 13.34 12.42 14.39
N GLY A 161 13.55 12.92 13.18
CA GLY A 161 14.83 13.40 12.71
C GLY A 161 15.75 12.31 12.17
N THR A 162 15.18 11.13 11.83
CA THR A 162 15.92 10.06 11.14
C THR A 162 15.23 9.70 9.83
N VAL A 163 16.03 9.21 8.88
CA VAL A 163 15.58 8.76 7.55
C VAL A 163 16.25 7.44 7.20
N SER A 164 15.45 6.45 6.81
CA SER A 164 15.95 5.17 6.30
C SER A 164 15.93 5.19 4.77
N VAL A 165 17.10 5.00 4.14
CA VAL A 165 17.29 5.05 2.67
C VAL A 165 18.09 3.85 2.16
N GLN A 166 17.93 2.70 2.78
CA GLN A 166 18.65 1.47 2.42
C GLN A 166 18.20 0.96 1.05
N SER A 167 19.12 0.27 0.36
CA SER A 167 18.85 -0.45 -0.88
C SER A 167 18.13 -1.78 -0.63
N GLY A 168 17.59 -2.36 -1.69
CA GLY A 168 16.87 -3.63 -1.64
C GLY A 168 15.43 -3.50 -1.15
N PRO A 169 14.82 -4.60 -0.70
CA PRO A 169 13.43 -4.60 -0.25
C PRO A 169 13.20 -3.64 0.94
N ARG A 170 12.17 -2.82 0.84
CA ARG A 170 11.81 -1.84 1.90
C ARG A 170 10.40 -2.03 2.41
N MET A 171 9.41 -2.24 1.51
CA MET A 171 8.03 -2.51 1.87
C MET A 171 7.53 -3.73 1.10
N SER A 172 6.65 -4.52 1.71
CA SER A 172 6.18 -5.77 1.13
C SER A 172 5.16 -5.55 0.02
N GLY A 173 5.07 -6.48 -0.91
CA GLY A 173 3.87 -6.68 -1.67
C GLY A 173 2.77 -7.27 -0.77
N ALA A 174 1.50 -6.98 -1.08
CA ALA A 174 0.35 -7.35 -0.29
C ALA A 174 -0.78 -7.92 -1.14
N GLY A 175 -1.69 -8.65 -0.51
CA GLY A 175 -2.92 -9.09 -1.13
C GLY A 175 -3.82 -9.83 -0.16
N SER A 176 -5.11 -9.87 -0.47
CA SER A 176 -6.11 -10.61 0.29
C SER A 176 -6.66 -11.77 -0.54
N PHE A 177 -7.10 -12.81 0.14
CA PHE A 177 -7.84 -13.90 -0.47
C PHE A 177 -9.13 -14.16 0.29
N GLU A 178 -10.16 -14.59 -0.45
CA GLU A 178 -11.42 -15.10 0.06
C GLU A 178 -11.74 -16.38 -0.68
N ILE A 179 -11.89 -17.46 0.07
CA ILE A 179 -12.17 -18.81 -0.43
C ILE A 179 -13.43 -19.31 0.24
N LYS A 180 -14.43 -19.63 -0.56
CA LYS A 180 -15.67 -20.24 -0.11
C LYS A 180 -15.62 -21.73 -0.36
N ILE A 181 -15.70 -22.50 0.69
CA ILE A 181 -15.76 -23.95 0.65
C ILE A 181 -17.22 -24.37 0.58
N VAL A 182 -17.57 -25.13 -0.43
CA VAL A 182 -18.94 -25.58 -0.69
C VAL A 182 -19.04 -27.07 -0.39
N GLY A 183 -19.94 -27.39 0.52
CA GLY A 183 -20.33 -28.73 0.87
C GLY A 183 -21.81 -28.98 0.59
N ARG A 184 -22.46 -29.70 1.49
CA ARG A 184 -23.91 -29.94 1.47
C ARG A 184 -24.42 -30.00 2.91
N GLY A 185 -25.26 -29.05 3.28
CA GLY A 185 -25.84 -28.96 4.61
C GLY A 185 -26.76 -30.12 4.98
N GLY A 186 -27.04 -30.24 6.26
CA GLY A 186 -27.88 -31.31 6.77
C GLY A 186 -28.08 -31.28 8.27
N HIS A 187 -28.80 -32.28 8.77
CA HIS A 187 -29.05 -32.42 10.18
C HIS A 187 -27.80 -32.98 10.89
N GLY A 188 -27.35 -32.36 11.97
CA GLY A 188 -26.13 -32.77 12.69
C GLY A 188 -26.11 -34.21 13.22
N SER A 189 -27.28 -34.86 13.40
CA SER A 189 -27.37 -36.29 13.77
C SER A 189 -27.28 -37.23 12.56
N ARG A 190 -27.28 -36.71 11.32
CA ARG A 190 -27.21 -37.48 10.07
C ARG A 190 -26.07 -36.97 9.18
N PRO A 191 -24.81 -36.98 9.69
CA PRO A 191 -23.66 -36.53 8.91
C PRO A 191 -23.40 -37.38 7.66
N ASP A 192 -23.89 -38.62 7.65
CA ASP A 192 -23.87 -39.54 6.50
C ASP A 192 -24.66 -39.01 5.28
N GLN A 193 -25.55 -38.04 5.48
CA GLN A 193 -26.40 -37.46 4.42
C GLN A 193 -25.94 -36.04 4.02
N SER A 194 -24.83 -35.57 4.57
CA SER A 194 -24.28 -34.23 4.33
C SER A 194 -22.80 -34.26 3.92
N ILE A 195 -22.27 -33.13 3.49
CA ILE A 195 -20.84 -32.89 3.27
C ILE A 195 -20.52 -31.67 4.08
N ASN A 196 -19.80 -31.82 5.19
CA ASN A 196 -19.57 -30.72 6.13
C ASN A 196 -18.39 -29.81 5.72
N PRO A 197 -18.61 -28.63 5.22
CA PRO A 197 -17.52 -27.73 4.79
C PRO A 197 -16.73 -27.16 5.97
N VAL A 198 -17.26 -27.23 7.20
CA VAL A 198 -16.56 -26.74 8.40
C VAL A 198 -15.37 -27.66 8.76
N LEU A 199 -15.40 -28.92 8.36
CA LEU A 199 -14.25 -29.81 8.50
C LEU A 199 -13.03 -29.35 7.73
N THR A 200 -13.22 -28.52 6.71
CA THR A 200 -12.14 -27.88 5.96
C THR A 200 -11.49 -26.71 6.71
N ALA A 201 -11.88 -26.40 7.94
CA ALA A 201 -11.15 -25.47 8.82
C ALA A 201 -9.67 -25.86 8.98
N GLU A 202 -9.32 -27.13 8.76
CA GLU A 202 -7.95 -27.59 8.62
C GLU A 202 -7.18 -26.83 7.53
N ILE A 203 -7.85 -26.39 6.46
CA ILE A 203 -7.24 -25.54 5.42
C ILE A 203 -6.64 -24.29 6.06
N ALA A 204 -7.39 -23.59 6.90
CA ALA A 204 -6.92 -22.38 7.57
C ALA A 204 -5.62 -22.64 8.37
N CYS A 205 -5.54 -23.76 9.09
CA CYS A 205 -4.34 -24.13 9.82
C CYS A 205 -3.16 -24.44 8.88
N LYS A 206 -3.40 -25.12 7.78
CA LYS A 206 -2.36 -25.46 6.79
C LYS A 206 -1.86 -24.24 6.02
N LEU A 207 -2.74 -23.29 5.69
CA LEU A 207 -2.33 -22.04 5.01
C LEU A 207 -1.34 -21.25 5.86
N ASN A 208 -1.53 -21.15 7.17
CA ASN A 208 -0.60 -20.50 8.07
C ASN A 208 0.79 -21.18 8.12
N SER A 209 0.91 -22.43 7.68
CA SER A 209 2.19 -23.14 7.62
C SER A 209 2.99 -22.92 6.31
N ILE A 210 2.43 -22.20 5.33
CA ILE A 210 3.10 -22.01 4.02
C ILE A 210 4.44 -21.33 4.19
N VAL A 211 4.50 -20.21 4.92
CA VAL A 211 5.74 -19.44 5.07
C VAL A 211 6.83 -20.28 5.75
N PRO A 212 6.65 -20.84 6.96
CA PRO A 212 7.71 -21.57 7.65
C PRO A 212 8.15 -22.86 6.93
N LEU A 213 7.31 -23.43 6.03
CA LEU A 213 7.63 -24.68 5.35
C LEU A 213 8.02 -24.54 3.89
N GLN A 214 7.78 -23.39 3.26
CA GLN A 214 7.90 -23.23 1.81
C GLN A 214 8.73 -22.02 1.39
N ILE A 215 8.86 -21.01 2.25
CA ILE A 215 9.68 -19.83 2.01
C ILE A 215 11.06 -20.06 2.62
N ALA A 216 12.10 -19.59 1.94
CA ALA A 216 13.48 -19.76 2.43
C ALA A 216 13.66 -19.06 3.80
N PRO A 217 14.43 -19.64 4.74
CA PRO A 217 14.55 -19.10 6.09
C PRO A 217 15.16 -17.68 6.19
N ASP A 218 15.90 -17.28 5.17
CA ASP A 218 16.49 -15.95 5.02
C ASP A 218 15.59 -14.95 4.29
N GLU A 219 14.42 -15.41 3.84
CA GLU A 219 13.41 -14.58 3.22
C GLU A 219 12.22 -14.36 4.15
N ALA A 220 11.58 -13.20 4.03
CA ALA A 220 10.41 -12.86 4.83
C ALA A 220 9.13 -12.96 4.02
N GLY A 221 8.08 -13.44 4.67
CA GLY A 221 6.73 -13.52 4.13
C GLY A 221 5.70 -13.73 5.23
N VAL A 222 4.44 -13.45 4.91
CA VAL A 222 3.31 -13.70 5.80
C VAL A 222 2.17 -14.32 5.00
N VAL A 223 1.56 -15.35 5.57
CA VAL A 223 0.24 -15.84 5.18
C VAL A 223 -0.58 -15.90 6.46
N THR A 224 -1.67 -15.15 6.51
CA THR A 224 -2.54 -15.11 7.69
C THR A 224 -3.97 -15.40 7.28
N VAL A 225 -4.60 -16.35 7.95
CA VAL A 225 -6.05 -16.49 7.93
C VAL A 225 -6.61 -15.68 9.09
N SER A 226 -7.41 -14.66 8.77
CA SER A 226 -7.99 -13.74 9.74
C SER A 226 -9.46 -13.98 10.02
N CYS A 227 -10.16 -14.73 9.15
CA CYS A 227 -11.56 -15.01 9.32
C CYS A 227 -11.88 -16.43 8.83
N LEU A 228 -12.70 -17.13 9.60
CA LEU A 228 -13.27 -18.44 9.28
C LEU A 228 -14.74 -18.40 9.71
N GLN A 229 -15.65 -18.53 8.75
CA GLN A 229 -17.09 -18.43 8.99
C GLN A 229 -17.82 -19.62 8.41
N GLY A 230 -18.53 -20.39 9.25
CA GLY A 230 -19.31 -21.53 8.80
C GLY A 230 -20.21 -22.05 9.92
N GLY A 231 -21.52 -22.20 9.63
CA GLY A 231 -22.54 -22.64 10.57
C GLY A 231 -22.97 -21.59 11.59
N GLU A 232 -24.17 -21.76 12.15
CA GLU A 232 -24.78 -20.84 13.12
C GLU A 232 -25.21 -21.55 14.39
N THR A 233 -25.38 -22.89 14.34
CA THR A 233 -25.91 -23.67 15.45
C THR A 233 -25.29 -25.07 15.49
N TRP A 234 -25.30 -25.69 16.66
CA TRP A 234 -24.64 -26.97 16.94
C TRP A 234 -25.25 -28.19 16.23
N ASN A 235 -26.50 -28.11 15.80
CA ASN A 235 -27.28 -29.27 15.25
C ASN A 235 -27.57 -29.15 13.75
N ILE A 236 -27.03 -28.15 13.06
CA ILE A 236 -27.16 -27.97 11.60
C ILE A 236 -25.77 -27.89 10.98
N ILE A 237 -25.49 -28.76 10.01
CA ILE A 237 -24.31 -28.68 9.15
C ILE A 237 -24.61 -27.65 8.07
N PRO A 238 -23.76 -26.64 7.89
CA PRO A 238 -23.99 -25.61 6.88
C PRO A 238 -23.67 -26.08 5.45
N ASP A 239 -24.18 -25.37 4.44
CA ASP A 239 -23.83 -25.62 3.05
C ASP A 239 -22.45 -25.10 2.68
N THR A 240 -21.97 -24.06 3.36
CA THR A 240 -20.72 -23.38 3.03
C THR A 240 -19.90 -22.97 4.26
N CYS A 241 -18.58 -22.85 4.05
CA CYS A 241 -17.66 -22.23 5.00
C CYS A 241 -16.76 -21.24 4.24
N THR A 242 -16.55 -20.03 4.76
CA THR A 242 -15.71 -19.01 4.14
C THR A 242 -14.42 -18.80 4.92
N ILE A 243 -13.31 -18.75 4.20
CA ILE A 243 -11.96 -18.48 4.71
C ILE A 243 -11.50 -17.15 4.10
N ILE A 244 -11.11 -16.18 4.93
CA ILE A 244 -10.55 -14.90 4.48
C ILE A 244 -9.19 -14.72 5.12
N GLY A 245 -8.23 -14.23 4.32
CA GLY A 245 -6.88 -14.02 4.78
C GLY A 245 -6.10 -13.04 3.94
N GLY A 246 -4.85 -12.83 4.32
CA GLY A 246 -3.91 -11.94 3.65
C GLY A 246 -2.53 -12.54 3.48
N ILE A 247 -1.79 -12.00 2.53
CA ILE A 247 -0.40 -12.37 2.26
C ILE A 247 0.50 -11.13 2.25
N ARG A 248 1.77 -11.32 2.60
CA ARG A 248 2.86 -10.35 2.43
C ARG A 248 4.09 -11.06 1.91
N TYR A 249 4.86 -10.39 1.03
CA TYR A 249 6.04 -10.96 0.40
C TYR A 249 7.00 -9.87 -0.08
N PHE A 250 8.27 -10.21 -0.29
CA PHE A 250 9.30 -9.29 -0.80
C PHE A 250 9.86 -9.67 -2.18
N SER A 251 9.36 -10.75 -2.79
CA SER A 251 9.75 -11.14 -4.15
C SER A 251 8.55 -11.67 -4.94
N VAL A 252 8.60 -11.52 -6.26
CA VAL A 252 7.58 -12.08 -7.16
C VAL A 252 7.56 -13.60 -7.08
N GLU A 253 8.73 -14.22 -6.93
CA GLU A 253 8.86 -15.68 -6.78
C GLU A 253 8.10 -16.18 -5.55
N ASN A 254 8.26 -15.51 -4.40
CA ASN A 254 7.52 -15.87 -3.19
C ASN A 254 6.03 -15.63 -3.32
N PHE A 255 5.60 -14.57 -4.03
CA PHE A 255 4.19 -14.37 -4.35
C PHE A 255 3.63 -15.57 -5.12
N GLU A 256 4.26 -15.96 -6.21
CA GLU A 256 3.81 -17.07 -7.06
C GLU A 256 3.78 -18.40 -6.28
N LYS A 257 4.80 -18.65 -5.47
CA LYS A 257 4.87 -19.83 -4.61
C LYS A 257 3.73 -19.84 -3.58
N ILE A 258 3.48 -18.72 -2.88
CA ILE A 258 2.39 -18.61 -1.89
C ILE A 258 1.03 -18.87 -2.56
N ILE A 259 0.75 -18.22 -3.70
CA ILE A 259 -0.52 -18.40 -4.42
C ILE A 259 -0.72 -19.85 -4.87
N SER A 260 0.33 -20.46 -5.44
CA SER A 260 0.31 -21.87 -5.84
C SER A 260 0.03 -22.79 -4.64
N ARG A 261 0.68 -22.55 -3.49
CA ARG A 261 0.48 -23.39 -2.28
C ARG A 261 -0.89 -23.21 -1.66
N ILE A 262 -1.44 -21.99 -1.66
CA ILE A 262 -2.83 -21.75 -1.21
C ILE A 262 -3.79 -22.63 -2.02
N ARG A 263 -3.69 -22.62 -3.36
CA ARG A 263 -4.55 -23.45 -4.21
C ARG A 263 -4.36 -24.94 -3.98
N ILE A 264 -3.12 -25.44 -4.02
CA ILE A 264 -2.81 -26.87 -3.86
C ILE A 264 -3.33 -27.39 -2.52
N ILE A 265 -3.12 -26.68 -1.42
CA ILE A 265 -3.57 -27.10 -0.09
C ILE A 265 -5.10 -27.09 -0.03
N THR A 266 -5.73 -26.03 -0.50
CA THR A 266 -7.19 -25.88 -0.50
C THR A 266 -7.86 -26.99 -1.31
N ASP A 267 -7.41 -27.19 -2.56
CA ASP A 267 -8.01 -28.18 -3.45
C ASP A 267 -7.82 -29.60 -2.93
N ALA A 268 -6.63 -29.93 -2.42
CA ALA A 268 -6.35 -31.27 -1.86
C ALA A 268 -7.23 -31.59 -0.65
N LEU A 269 -7.40 -30.64 0.27
CA LEU A 269 -8.23 -30.82 1.46
C LEU A 269 -9.73 -30.80 1.13
N CYS A 270 -10.14 -30.02 0.12
CA CYS A 270 -11.52 -30.09 -0.38
C CYS A 270 -11.82 -31.46 -0.96
N VAL A 271 -10.94 -31.99 -1.81
CA VAL A 271 -11.11 -33.35 -2.37
C VAL A 271 -11.17 -34.42 -1.26
N ALA A 272 -10.33 -34.33 -0.23
CA ALA A 272 -10.31 -35.27 0.89
C ALA A 272 -11.60 -35.25 1.73
N ASN A 273 -12.39 -34.16 1.65
CA ASN A 273 -13.63 -33.98 2.41
C ASN A 273 -14.87 -33.90 1.50
N ASP A 274 -14.80 -34.35 0.25
CA ASP A 274 -15.87 -34.27 -0.75
C ASP A 274 -16.44 -32.86 -0.98
N CYS A 275 -15.70 -31.84 -0.60
CA CYS A 275 -16.06 -30.42 -0.80
C CYS A 275 -15.49 -29.87 -2.12
N THR A 276 -15.94 -28.68 -2.49
CA THR A 276 -15.35 -27.89 -3.58
C THR A 276 -14.95 -26.50 -3.09
N ALA A 277 -13.95 -25.89 -3.74
CA ALA A 277 -13.52 -24.54 -3.44
C ALA A 277 -13.94 -23.56 -4.53
N GLU A 278 -14.56 -22.45 -4.13
CA GLU A 278 -14.81 -21.27 -4.94
C GLU A 278 -13.83 -20.17 -4.51
N TYR A 279 -12.93 -19.78 -5.39
CA TYR A 279 -11.98 -18.67 -5.15
C TYR A 279 -12.65 -17.34 -5.46
N VAL A 280 -13.33 -16.76 -4.45
CA VAL A 280 -14.09 -15.50 -4.57
C VAL A 280 -13.14 -14.33 -4.85
N THR A 281 -12.05 -14.26 -4.08
CA THR A 281 -10.96 -13.31 -4.30
C THR A 281 -9.63 -14.03 -4.20
N MET A 282 -8.73 -13.73 -5.13
CA MET A 282 -7.32 -14.15 -5.04
C MET A 282 -6.43 -12.94 -5.26
N PRO A 283 -5.28 -12.87 -4.54
CA PRO A 283 -4.38 -11.74 -4.65
C PRO A 283 -3.86 -11.60 -6.08
N LYS A 284 -3.86 -10.36 -6.57
CA LYS A 284 -3.10 -9.98 -7.76
C LYS A 284 -1.70 -9.57 -7.33
N LEU A 285 -0.74 -9.69 -8.25
CA LEU A 285 0.62 -9.26 -7.98
C LEU A 285 0.66 -7.75 -7.72
N MET A 286 1.13 -7.39 -6.53
CA MET A 286 1.50 -6.05 -6.14
C MET A 286 3.01 -6.07 -5.90
N TYR A 287 3.76 -5.31 -6.68
CA TYR A 287 5.22 -5.34 -6.56
C TYR A 287 5.67 -4.79 -5.22
N PRO A 288 6.58 -5.47 -4.50
CA PRO A 288 7.20 -4.91 -3.31
C PRO A 288 8.05 -3.69 -3.66
N VAL A 289 8.19 -2.76 -2.73
CA VAL A 289 9.10 -1.62 -2.90
C VAL A 289 10.54 -2.10 -2.74
N ILE A 290 11.29 -2.06 -3.83
CA ILE A 290 12.70 -2.47 -3.89
C ILE A 290 13.54 -1.29 -4.32
N ASN A 291 14.30 -0.71 -3.40
CA ASN A 291 15.12 0.45 -3.67
C ASN A 291 16.35 0.10 -4.50
N ASN A 292 16.58 0.89 -5.56
CA ASN A 292 17.78 0.80 -6.39
C ASN A 292 19.04 1.21 -5.58
N PRO A 293 20.11 0.39 -5.56
CA PRO A 293 21.31 0.67 -4.76
C PRO A 293 22.00 1.99 -5.09
N ALA A 294 22.09 2.35 -6.38
CA ALA A 294 22.74 3.59 -6.79
C ALA A 294 21.93 4.83 -6.36
N VAL A 295 20.59 4.77 -6.51
CA VAL A 295 19.70 5.85 -6.09
C VAL A 295 19.66 5.99 -4.58
N SER A 296 19.62 4.88 -3.83
CA SER A 296 19.68 4.88 -2.37
C SER A 296 20.96 5.53 -1.85
N LYS A 297 22.09 5.25 -2.48
CA LYS A 297 23.38 5.88 -2.11
C LYS A 297 23.36 7.41 -2.32
N ILE A 298 22.77 7.88 -3.42
CA ILE A 298 22.62 9.31 -3.70
C ILE A 298 21.70 9.95 -2.65
N ALA A 299 20.58 9.31 -2.34
CA ALA A 299 19.62 9.81 -1.37
C ALA A 299 20.20 9.85 0.05
N ALA A 300 20.90 8.80 0.48
CA ALA A 300 21.60 8.78 1.78
C ALA A 300 22.61 9.93 1.89
N ALA A 301 23.41 10.14 0.85
CA ALA A 301 24.37 11.26 0.82
C ALA A 301 23.68 12.64 0.85
N ALA A 302 22.50 12.78 0.23
CA ALA A 302 21.72 14.01 0.29
C ALA A 302 21.11 14.25 1.68
N VAL A 303 20.60 13.20 2.31
CA VAL A 303 20.09 13.27 3.70
C VAL A 303 21.21 13.67 4.65
N GLU A 304 22.38 13.04 4.55
CA GLU A 304 23.52 13.33 5.43
C GLU A 304 24.01 14.78 5.34
N LYS A 305 23.87 15.42 4.16
CA LYS A 305 24.22 16.85 3.99
C LYS A 305 23.30 17.78 4.76
N VAL A 306 22.00 17.48 4.85
CA VAL A 306 21.00 18.36 5.47
C VAL A 306 20.66 17.94 6.90
N LEU A 307 20.93 16.69 7.25
CA LEU A 307 20.66 16.08 8.53
C LEU A 307 21.82 15.15 8.93
N PRO A 308 22.96 15.73 9.34
CA PRO A 308 24.14 14.93 9.71
C PRO A 308 23.83 13.90 10.81
N GLY A 309 24.16 12.63 10.58
CA GLY A 309 23.82 11.50 11.46
C GLY A 309 22.35 11.12 11.45
N GLY A 310 21.56 11.63 10.51
CA GLY A 310 20.15 11.33 10.40
C GLY A 310 19.84 10.08 9.58
N VAL A 311 20.78 9.54 8.81
CA VAL A 311 20.60 8.28 8.10
C VAL A 311 20.69 7.11 9.07
N VAL A 312 19.66 6.27 9.09
CA VAL A 312 19.58 5.08 9.95
C VAL A 312 19.29 3.84 9.14
N GLU A 313 19.72 2.70 9.66
CA GLU A 313 19.37 1.39 9.12
C GLU A 313 18.12 0.85 9.82
N GLU A 314 17.13 0.45 9.03
CA GLU A 314 15.89 -0.15 9.50
C GLU A 314 15.61 -1.43 8.70
N PRO A 315 15.05 -2.47 9.31
CA PRO A 315 14.64 -3.65 8.56
C PRO A 315 13.58 -3.29 7.50
N ALA A 316 13.43 -4.14 6.51
CA ALA A 316 12.29 -4.04 5.58
C ALA A 316 10.97 -4.28 6.34
N TRP A 317 9.94 -3.52 6.00
CA TRP A 317 8.66 -3.57 6.72
C TRP A 317 7.61 -4.38 5.96
N MET A 318 6.76 -5.07 6.73
CA MET A 318 5.62 -5.81 6.18
C MET A 318 4.44 -4.90 5.78
N ALA A 319 4.54 -3.60 5.99
CA ALA A 319 3.65 -2.62 5.36
C ALA A 319 3.88 -2.63 3.85
N SER A 320 2.85 -2.30 3.09
CA SER A 320 2.91 -2.20 1.62
C SER A 320 2.66 -0.77 1.17
N GLU A 321 3.15 -0.46 -0.01
CA GLU A 321 3.03 0.83 -0.69
C GLU A 321 2.90 0.55 -2.19
N SER A 322 2.12 1.38 -2.92
CA SER A 322 1.92 1.24 -4.37
C SER A 322 2.84 2.11 -5.22
#